data_9685c114c10d4d4cec0126c66f4cef2d
#
_entry.id   9685c114c10d4d4cec0126c66f4cef2d
#
_cell.length_a   1.000
_cell.length_b   1.000
_cell.length_c   1.000
_cell.angle_alpha   90.00
_cell.angle_beta   90.00
_cell.angle_gamma   90.00
#
_symmetry.space_group_name_H-M   'P 1'
#
loop_
_entity.id
_entity.type
_entity.pdbx_description
1 polymer ?
#
loop_
_entity_poly.entity_id
_entity_poly.type
_entity_poly.pdbx_seq_one_letter_code
_entity_poly.pdbx_strand_id
1 'polypeptide(L)'
;MSIFSRRLQVPLPYVIAGFFIALIAIFVLASHLFTDKTWFGKEGLLWLFALGAVPGLVVALAQFILNWVEFGEISRIKRLGVQNMLLTRDDPNYYGKYMGQARQKINVMGVTSARFFQDFADVESPLERKKILLAALDRNVQVKILIPSSKHLQERHKEGFRVTKERCQRLKKEYPSLFDARLFDHEAVQALVQIDNEVIVGPVFPNKESKNTPVIHVSAESVFAQSYLDNFESEWNAAAPIDEE
;
A
#
# COMPACT_ATOMS: atom_id res chain seq x y z
N MET A 1 -41.30 -22.02 -9.57
CA MET A 1 -41.41 -20.95 -8.58
C MET A 1 -40.80 -21.46 -7.29
N SER A 2 -39.51 -21.22 -7.05
CA SER A 2 -38.74 -21.76 -5.89
C SER A 2 -38.34 -20.60 -4.99
N ILE A 3 -39.01 -20.50 -3.84
CA ILE A 3 -38.87 -19.42 -2.83
C ILE A 3 -37.77 -19.75 -1.78
N PHE A 4 -37.04 -20.86 -1.94
CA PHE A 4 -36.10 -21.34 -0.93
C PHE A 4 -34.64 -21.40 -1.41
N SER A 5 -34.03 -20.26 -1.78
CA SER A 5 -32.56 -20.22 -1.95
C SER A 5 -31.93 -18.88 -1.55
N ARG A 6 -32.41 -18.21 -0.50
CA ARG A 6 -31.56 -17.28 0.23
C ARG A 6 -30.68 -18.09 1.17
N ARG A 7 -29.50 -18.48 0.72
CA ARG A 7 -28.41 -18.92 1.61
C ARG A 7 -28.15 -17.74 2.56
N LEU A 8 -28.60 -17.88 3.81
CA LEU A 8 -28.15 -17.02 4.90
C LEU A 8 -26.62 -17.22 5.02
N GLN A 9 -25.87 -16.37 4.36
CA GLN A 9 -24.42 -16.27 4.56
C GLN A 9 -24.19 -15.56 5.90
N VAL A 10 -24.38 -16.31 7.01
CA VAL A 10 -23.98 -15.81 8.33
C VAL A 10 -22.44 -15.76 8.33
N PRO A 11 -21.81 -14.61 8.51
CA PRO A 11 -20.36 -14.52 8.55
C PRO A 11 -19.81 -15.45 9.65
N LEU A 12 -18.78 -16.22 9.34
CA LEU A 12 -18.15 -17.20 10.22
C LEU A 12 -17.92 -16.73 11.67
N PRO A 13 -17.53 -15.46 11.92
CA PRO A 13 -17.37 -14.95 13.28
C PRO A 13 -18.63 -14.96 14.14
N TYR A 14 -19.81 -14.70 13.54
CA TYR A 14 -21.08 -14.79 14.28
C TYR A 14 -21.43 -16.22 14.66
N VAL A 15 -21.05 -17.20 13.81
CA VAL A 15 -21.24 -18.62 14.10
C VAL A 15 -20.36 -19.03 15.28
N ILE A 16 -19.09 -18.59 15.28
CA ILE A 16 -18.14 -18.89 16.37
C ILE A 16 -18.59 -18.22 17.67
N ALA A 17 -18.97 -16.94 17.65
CA ALA A 17 -19.51 -16.24 18.82
C ALA A 17 -20.77 -16.92 19.36
N GLY A 18 -21.69 -17.31 18.48
CA GLY A 18 -22.90 -18.07 18.83
C GLY A 18 -22.57 -19.42 19.48
N PHE A 19 -21.56 -20.12 18.99
CA PHE A 19 -21.09 -21.39 19.60
C PHE A 19 -20.54 -21.18 21.02
N PHE A 20 -19.74 -20.15 21.28
CA PHE A 20 -19.25 -19.82 22.63
C PHE A 20 -20.39 -19.46 23.57
N ILE A 21 -21.35 -18.63 23.12
CA ILE A 21 -22.54 -18.26 23.90
C ILE A 21 -23.38 -19.52 24.24
N ALA A 22 -23.59 -20.41 23.25
CA ALA A 22 -24.33 -21.65 23.44
C ALA A 22 -23.62 -22.58 24.46
N LEU A 23 -22.28 -22.70 24.37
CA LEU A 23 -21.49 -23.48 25.34
C LEU A 23 -21.64 -22.92 26.76
N ILE A 24 -21.54 -21.61 26.95
CA ILE A 24 -21.73 -20.95 28.24
C ILE A 24 -23.17 -21.22 28.78
N ALA A 25 -24.18 -21.04 27.91
CA ALA A 25 -25.59 -21.26 28.28
C ALA A 25 -25.86 -22.71 28.66
N ILE A 26 -25.35 -23.68 27.90
CA ILE A 26 -25.47 -25.12 28.21
C ILE A 26 -24.83 -25.41 29.59
N PHE A 27 -23.66 -24.85 29.84
CA PHE A 27 -22.95 -25.06 31.10
C PHE A 27 -23.69 -24.48 32.30
N VAL A 28 -24.23 -23.22 32.16
CA VAL A 28 -25.04 -22.58 33.21
C VAL A 28 -26.33 -23.36 33.43
N LEU A 29 -26.99 -23.80 32.36
CA LEU A 29 -28.24 -24.58 32.46
C LEU A 29 -27.98 -25.95 33.11
N ALA A 30 -26.92 -26.62 32.71
CA ALA A 30 -26.52 -27.90 33.32
C ALA A 30 -26.23 -27.75 34.83
N SER A 31 -25.52 -26.68 35.22
CA SER A 31 -25.26 -26.41 36.66
C SER A 31 -26.51 -26.12 37.47
N HIS A 32 -27.60 -25.65 36.82
CA HIS A 32 -28.88 -25.35 37.47
C HIS A 32 -29.80 -26.56 37.54
N LEU A 33 -29.79 -27.47 36.53
CA LEU A 33 -30.66 -28.61 36.41
C LEU A 33 -30.14 -29.83 37.20
N PHE A 34 -28.83 -30.00 37.29
CA PHE A 34 -28.20 -31.14 37.98
C PHE A 34 -27.71 -30.74 39.35
N THR A 35 -28.66 -30.49 40.25
CA THR A 35 -28.38 -30.19 41.68
C THR A 35 -28.09 -31.41 42.52
N ASP A 36 -28.06 -32.62 41.95
CA ASP A 36 -27.79 -33.85 42.69
C ASP A 36 -26.34 -33.93 43.18
N LYS A 37 -26.20 -34.30 44.44
CA LYS A 37 -25.06 -34.07 45.34
C LYS A 37 -23.73 -34.72 44.96
N THR A 38 -23.65 -35.54 43.92
CA THR A 38 -22.44 -36.34 43.67
C THR A 38 -21.54 -35.78 42.56
N TRP A 39 -22.10 -35.15 41.54
CA TRP A 39 -21.32 -34.65 40.39
C TRP A 39 -21.35 -33.12 40.22
N PHE A 40 -22.50 -32.49 40.51
CA PHE A 40 -22.73 -31.04 40.40
C PHE A 40 -22.88 -30.32 41.76
N GLY A 41 -22.78 -31.04 42.90
CA GLY A 41 -22.76 -30.42 44.22
C GLY A 41 -21.53 -29.51 44.38
N LYS A 42 -21.61 -28.54 45.33
CA LYS A 42 -20.55 -27.56 45.59
C LYS A 42 -19.15 -28.15 45.84
N GLU A 43 -19.05 -29.45 46.09
CA GLU A 43 -17.81 -30.21 46.28
C GLU A 43 -17.52 -31.14 45.08
N GLY A 44 -18.38 -31.14 44.05
CA GLY A 44 -18.23 -32.02 42.89
C GLY A 44 -17.15 -31.55 41.93
N LEU A 45 -16.48 -32.51 41.28
CA LEU A 45 -15.41 -32.27 40.33
C LEU A 45 -15.86 -31.36 39.17
N LEU A 46 -17.13 -31.48 38.72
CA LEU A 46 -17.72 -30.65 37.65
C LEU A 46 -17.97 -29.23 38.10
N TRP A 47 -18.27 -28.97 39.37
CA TRP A 47 -18.38 -27.60 39.89
C TRP A 47 -17.02 -26.87 39.92
N LEU A 48 -15.97 -27.56 40.35
CA LEU A 48 -14.61 -27.02 40.32
C LEU A 48 -14.15 -26.73 38.88
N PHE A 49 -14.49 -27.62 37.94
CA PHE A 49 -14.22 -27.41 36.52
C PHE A 49 -15.02 -26.21 35.96
N ALA A 50 -16.27 -26.06 36.39
CA ALA A 50 -17.13 -24.93 36.01
C ALA A 50 -16.58 -23.59 36.48
N LEU A 51 -16.11 -23.51 37.71
CA LEU A 51 -15.51 -22.30 38.28
C LEU A 51 -14.27 -21.81 37.50
N GLY A 52 -13.53 -22.71 36.85
CA GLY A 52 -12.41 -22.37 36.00
C GLY A 52 -12.78 -22.18 34.52
N ALA A 53 -13.60 -23.04 33.96
CA ALA A 53 -13.91 -23.07 32.53
C ALA A 53 -14.81 -21.90 32.08
N VAL A 54 -15.83 -21.54 32.89
CA VAL A 54 -16.76 -20.47 32.52
C VAL A 54 -16.07 -19.10 32.42
N PRO A 55 -15.29 -18.64 33.42
CA PRO A 55 -14.52 -17.39 33.28
C PRO A 55 -13.54 -17.44 32.10
N GLY A 56 -12.87 -18.60 31.89
CA GLY A 56 -11.97 -18.77 30.74
C GLY A 56 -12.68 -18.61 29.39
N LEU A 57 -13.87 -19.20 29.24
CA LEU A 57 -14.70 -19.04 28.02
C LEU A 57 -15.16 -17.59 27.82
N VAL A 58 -15.53 -16.88 28.89
CA VAL A 58 -15.91 -15.46 28.81
C VAL A 58 -14.74 -14.61 28.35
N VAL A 59 -13.56 -14.83 28.91
CA VAL A 59 -12.33 -14.13 28.51
C VAL A 59 -11.98 -14.45 27.05
N ALA A 60 -12.05 -15.73 26.66
CA ALA A 60 -11.78 -16.14 25.27
C ALA A 60 -12.77 -15.52 24.28
N LEU A 61 -14.06 -15.43 24.63
CA LEU A 61 -15.07 -14.77 23.83
C LEU A 61 -14.79 -13.26 23.69
N ALA A 62 -14.45 -12.60 24.80
CA ALA A 62 -14.09 -11.19 24.78
C ALA A 62 -12.86 -10.92 23.89
N GLN A 63 -11.80 -11.70 24.02
CA GLN A 63 -10.61 -11.63 23.16
C GLN A 63 -10.95 -11.91 21.69
N PHE A 64 -11.80 -12.89 21.43
CA PHE A 64 -12.24 -13.18 20.06
C PHE A 64 -12.99 -11.99 19.44
N ILE A 65 -13.89 -11.35 20.18
CA ILE A 65 -14.64 -10.17 19.71
C ILE A 65 -13.68 -9.00 19.43
N LEU A 66 -12.74 -8.73 20.35
CA LEU A 66 -11.74 -7.65 20.17
C LEU A 66 -10.87 -7.90 18.94
N ASN A 67 -10.30 -9.09 18.79
CA ASN A 67 -9.50 -9.47 17.63
C ASN A 67 -10.31 -9.38 16.33
N TRP A 68 -11.60 -9.71 16.36
CA TRP A 68 -12.44 -9.60 15.17
C TRP A 68 -12.72 -8.17 14.76
N VAL A 69 -12.92 -7.25 15.71
CA VAL A 69 -13.07 -5.82 15.43
C VAL A 69 -11.79 -5.28 14.79
N GLU A 70 -10.62 -5.58 15.37
CA GLU A 70 -9.31 -5.19 14.81
C GLU A 70 -9.08 -5.77 13.41
N PHE A 71 -9.41 -7.06 13.22
CA PHE A 71 -9.28 -7.71 11.92
C PHE A 71 -10.22 -7.10 10.86
N GLY A 72 -11.40 -6.62 11.28
CA GLY A 72 -12.35 -5.92 10.42
C GLY A 72 -11.76 -4.61 9.86
N GLU A 73 -11.11 -3.82 10.69
CA GLU A 73 -10.44 -2.57 10.29
C GLU A 73 -9.25 -2.83 9.35
N ILE A 74 -8.39 -3.80 9.69
CA ILE A 74 -7.26 -4.19 8.83
C ILE A 74 -7.77 -4.70 7.46
N SER A 75 -8.84 -5.48 7.45
CA SER A 75 -9.44 -6.00 6.22
C SER A 75 -10.05 -4.89 5.37
N ARG A 76 -10.56 -3.82 5.98
CA ARG A 76 -11.06 -2.64 5.30
C ARG A 76 -9.91 -1.89 4.59
N ILE A 77 -8.80 -1.65 5.29
CA ILE A 77 -7.61 -1.00 4.74
C ILE A 77 -7.04 -1.83 3.59
N LYS A 78 -6.92 -3.14 3.75
CA LYS A 78 -6.47 -4.05 2.69
C LYS A 78 -7.39 -4.03 1.45
N ARG A 79 -8.72 -3.93 1.64
CA ARG A 79 -9.67 -3.82 0.52
C ARG A 79 -9.52 -2.51 -0.26
N LEU A 80 -9.01 -1.45 0.36
CA LEU A 80 -8.62 -0.21 -0.32
C LEU A 80 -7.32 -0.36 -1.11
N GLY A 81 -6.71 -1.54 -1.10
CA GLY A 81 -5.45 -1.82 -1.80
C GLY A 81 -4.21 -1.28 -1.11
N VAL A 82 -4.35 -0.75 0.12
CA VAL A 82 -3.21 -0.23 0.89
C VAL A 82 -2.33 -1.40 1.33
N GLN A 83 -1.07 -1.37 0.90
CA GLN A 83 -0.05 -2.36 1.26
C GLN A 83 0.86 -1.84 2.37
N ASN A 84 1.22 -0.55 2.32
CA ASN A 84 2.09 0.06 3.31
C ASN A 84 1.88 1.59 3.38
N MET A 85 2.32 2.19 4.47
CA MET A 85 2.40 3.64 4.65
C MET A 85 3.81 3.98 5.12
N LEU A 86 4.50 4.84 4.39
CA LEU A 86 5.84 5.28 4.73
C LEU A 86 5.78 6.72 5.23
N LEU A 87 6.41 7.00 6.36
CA LEU A 87 6.49 8.36 6.92
C LEU A 87 7.39 9.28 6.12
N THR A 88 8.24 8.72 5.26
CA THR A 88 9.18 9.43 4.40
C THR A 88 9.35 8.70 3.08
N ARG A 89 9.64 9.46 2.02
CA ARG A 89 10.04 8.91 0.72
C ARG A 89 11.51 8.55 0.64
N ASP A 90 12.27 8.85 1.68
CA ASP A 90 13.71 8.63 1.72
C ASP A 90 14.07 7.20 2.10
N ASP A 91 13.61 6.25 1.29
CA ASP A 91 13.96 4.84 1.44
C ASP A 91 14.30 4.20 0.06
N PRO A 92 15.53 4.43 -0.45
CA PRO A 92 15.96 3.85 -1.73
C PRO A 92 15.88 2.33 -1.77
N ASN A 93 16.05 1.64 -0.64
CA ASN A 93 15.97 0.19 -0.59
C ASN A 93 14.53 -0.31 -0.83
N TYR A 94 13.56 0.43 -0.26
CA TYR A 94 12.14 0.11 -0.47
C TYR A 94 11.75 0.19 -1.94
N TYR A 95 12.04 1.33 -2.59
CA TYR A 95 11.76 1.48 -4.02
C TYR A 95 12.58 0.53 -4.89
N GLY A 96 13.86 0.37 -4.57
CA GLY A 96 14.79 -0.49 -5.31
C GLY A 96 14.35 -1.95 -5.34
N LYS A 97 13.72 -2.45 -4.26
CA LYS A 97 13.15 -3.79 -4.19
C LYS A 97 12.13 -4.03 -5.31
N TYR A 98 11.19 -3.09 -5.50
CA TYR A 98 10.14 -3.22 -6.52
C TYR A 98 10.68 -2.95 -7.92
N MET A 99 11.50 -1.90 -8.11
CA MET A 99 12.12 -1.60 -9.41
C MET A 99 13.02 -2.74 -9.92
N GLY A 100 13.74 -3.41 -9.02
CA GLY A 100 14.54 -4.57 -9.38
C GLY A 100 13.72 -5.75 -9.94
N GLN A 101 12.44 -5.80 -9.61
CA GLN A 101 11.49 -6.83 -10.07
C GLN A 101 10.59 -6.36 -11.22
N ALA A 102 10.71 -5.10 -11.64
CA ALA A 102 9.90 -4.53 -12.73
C ALA A 102 10.04 -5.32 -14.02
N ARG A 103 8.91 -5.54 -14.72
CA ARG A 103 8.82 -6.32 -15.97
C ARG A 103 8.13 -5.57 -17.11
N GLN A 104 7.32 -4.57 -16.81
CA GLN A 104 6.51 -3.89 -17.83
C GLN A 104 6.79 -2.39 -17.86
N LYS A 105 6.56 -1.68 -16.75
CA LYS A 105 6.63 -0.22 -16.73
C LYS A 105 7.07 0.36 -15.40
N ILE A 106 7.74 1.51 -15.48
CA ILE A 106 8.02 2.39 -14.35
C ILE A 106 7.59 3.81 -14.76
N ASN A 107 6.58 4.34 -14.10
CA ASN A 107 6.11 5.71 -14.30
C ASN A 107 6.47 6.54 -13.07
N VAL A 108 7.07 7.69 -13.28
CA VAL A 108 7.50 8.60 -12.20
C VAL A 108 6.95 9.98 -12.45
N MET A 109 6.26 10.54 -11.45
CA MET A 109 5.82 11.93 -11.42
C MET A 109 6.33 12.61 -10.16
N GLY A 110 6.88 13.79 -10.27
CA GLY A 110 7.40 14.51 -9.13
C GLY A 110 7.84 15.94 -9.43
N VAL A 111 8.57 16.56 -8.49
CA VAL A 111 9.02 17.95 -8.66
C VAL A 111 10.18 18.04 -9.64
N THR A 112 11.28 17.35 -9.39
CA THR A 112 12.46 17.35 -10.26
C THR A 112 12.93 15.96 -10.63
N SER A 113 12.55 14.94 -9.89
CA SER A 113 13.05 13.56 -10.00
C SER A 113 14.59 13.40 -9.94
N ALA A 114 15.32 14.47 -9.56
CA ALA A 114 16.80 14.46 -9.52
C ALA A 114 17.34 13.37 -8.59
N ARG A 115 16.71 13.24 -7.41
CA ARG A 115 17.07 12.20 -6.44
C ARG A 115 16.76 10.80 -6.95
N PHE A 116 15.63 10.61 -7.63
CA PHE A 116 15.27 9.34 -8.24
C PHE A 116 16.38 8.86 -9.20
N PHE A 117 16.89 9.75 -10.05
CA PHE A 117 18.01 9.41 -10.92
C PHE A 117 19.32 9.17 -10.16
N GLN A 118 19.58 9.94 -9.10
CA GLN A 118 20.77 9.75 -8.25
C GLN A 118 20.76 8.39 -7.53
N ASP A 119 19.59 7.94 -7.11
CA ASP A 119 19.46 6.71 -6.36
C ASP A 119 19.35 5.47 -7.25
N PHE A 120 18.89 5.60 -8.53
CA PHE A 120 18.55 4.44 -9.37
C PHE A 120 19.11 4.45 -10.79
N ALA A 121 19.69 5.56 -11.25
CA ALA A 121 20.26 5.68 -12.60
C ALA A 121 21.63 6.39 -12.60
N ASP A 122 22.44 6.13 -11.59
CA ASP A 122 23.80 6.68 -11.48
C ASP A 122 24.79 5.74 -12.20
N VAL A 123 25.10 6.08 -13.45
CA VAL A 123 26.02 5.29 -14.31
C VAL A 123 27.42 5.20 -13.71
N GLU A 124 27.88 6.26 -13.01
CA GLU A 124 29.24 6.34 -12.47
C GLU A 124 29.41 5.59 -11.16
N SER A 125 28.32 5.26 -10.50
CA SER A 125 28.36 4.55 -9.21
C SER A 125 28.89 3.12 -9.38
N PRO A 126 29.79 2.64 -8.53
CA PRO A 126 30.18 1.24 -8.48
C PRO A 126 29.10 0.34 -7.88
N LEU A 127 28.02 0.92 -7.30
CA LEU A 127 26.97 0.18 -6.59
C LEU A 127 25.85 -0.19 -7.55
N GLU A 128 25.62 -1.48 -7.77
CA GLU A 128 24.56 -2.00 -8.65
C GLU A 128 23.16 -1.50 -8.25
N ARG A 129 22.90 -1.31 -6.94
CA ARG A 129 21.65 -0.76 -6.47
C ARG A 129 21.33 0.64 -7.02
N LYS A 130 22.35 1.41 -7.40
CA LYS A 130 22.18 2.73 -8.01
C LYS A 130 21.98 2.70 -9.53
N LYS A 131 22.01 1.52 -10.14
CA LYS A 131 21.80 1.28 -11.57
C LYS A 131 20.52 0.48 -11.85
N ILE A 132 19.66 0.31 -10.87
CA ILE A 132 18.46 -0.54 -10.97
C ILE A 132 17.55 -0.09 -12.12
N LEU A 133 17.41 1.22 -12.36
CA LEU A 133 16.60 1.75 -13.46
C LEU A 133 17.22 1.40 -14.82
N LEU A 134 18.55 1.47 -14.95
CA LEU A 134 19.25 1.10 -16.17
C LEU A 134 19.07 -0.40 -16.46
N ALA A 135 19.26 -1.23 -15.43
CA ALA A 135 19.03 -2.66 -15.53
C ALA A 135 17.54 -3.01 -15.83
N ALA A 136 16.58 -2.16 -15.47
CA ALA A 136 15.19 -2.33 -15.87
C ALA A 136 14.98 -2.00 -17.36
N LEU A 137 15.60 -0.93 -17.86
CA LEU A 137 15.60 -0.58 -19.30
C LEU A 137 16.24 -1.70 -20.13
N ASP A 138 17.35 -2.25 -19.70
CA ASP A 138 18.02 -3.40 -20.36
C ASP A 138 17.12 -4.65 -20.41
N ARG A 139 16.18 -4.80 -19.48
CA ARG A 139 15.14 -5.85 -19.49
C ARG A 139 13.89 -5.48 -20.30
N ASN A 140 13.93 -4.40 -21.10
CA ASN A 140 12.80 -3.88 -21.89
C ASN A 140 11.63 -3.34 -21.05
N VAL A 141 11.87 -2.84 -19.84
CA VAL A 141 10.86 -2.14 -19.04
C VAL A 141 10.68 -0.72 -19.59
N GLN A 142 9.45 -0.31 -19.83
CA GLN A 142 9.13 1.05 -20.25
C GLN A 142 9.24 2.03 -19.08
N VAL A 143 9.88 3.18 -19.29
CA VAL A 143 10.07 4.22 -18.27
C VAL A 143 9.50 5.55 -18.77
N LYS A 144 8.57 6.11 -18.00
CA LYS A 144 8.01 7.44 -18.24
C LYS A 144 8.35 8.37 -17.06
N ILE A 145 8.91 9.54 -17.35
CA ILE A 145 9.22 10.58 -16.36
C ILE A 145 8.38 11.82 -16.65
N LEU A 146 7.66 12.29 -15.66
CA LEU A 146 6.77 13.44 -15.76
C LEU A 146 7.09 14.45 -14.66
N ILE A 147 7.56 15.63 -15.03
CA ILE A 147 7.97 16.69 -14.10
C ILE A 147 7.41 18.05 -14.58
N PRO A 148 7.26 19.05 -13.70
CA PRO A 148 6.85 20.39 -14.15
C PRO A 148 7.91 21.05 -15.02
N SER A 149 7.47 21.94 -15.91
CA SER A 149 8.37 22.82 -16.64
C SER A 149 9.09 23.78 -15.70
N SER A 150 10.26 24.29 -16.09
CA SER A 150 11.15 25.11 -15.25
C SER A 150 10.49 26.37 -14.70
N LYS A 151 9.51 26.94 -15.42
CA LYS A 151 8.76 28.13 -15.01
C LYS A 151 7.89 27.92 -13.76
N HIS A 152 7.53 26.67 -13.44
CA HIS A 152 6.74 26.29 -12.28
C HIS A 152 7.59 25.74 -11.11
N LEU A 153 8.91 25.87 -11.22
CA LEU A 153 9.83 25.43 -10.19
C LEU A 153 10.34 26.59 -9.34
N GLN A 154 10.38 26.36 -8.03
CA GLN A 154 11.07 27.28 -7.13
C GLN A 154 12.58 27.30 -7.42
N GLU A 155 13.26 28.41 -7.13
CA GLU A 155 14.69 28.61 -7.42
C GLU A 155 15.57 27.45 -6.92
N ARG A 156 15.30 26.97 -5.71
CA ARG A 156 16.02 25.83 -5.10
C ARG A 156 15.93 24.51 -5.89
N HIS A 157 14.98 24.38 -6.81
CA HIS A 157 14.76 23.18 -7.61
C HIS A 157 15.33 23.25 -9.02
N LYS A 158 15.74 24.43 -9.47
CA LYS A 158 16.21 24.63 -10.84
C LYS A 158 17.46 23.85 -11.19
N GLU A 159 18.43 23.77 -10.27
CA GLU A 159 19.63 22.96 -10.51
C GLU A 159 19.30 21.46 -10.58
N GLY A 160 18.43 20.97 -9.71
CA GLY A 160 17.95 19.58 -9.79
C GLY A 160 17.22 19.28 -11.10
N PHE A 161 16.45 20.23 -11.59
CA PHE A 161 15.77 20.12 -12.89
C PHE A 161 16.77 20.05 -14.05
N ARG A 162 17.78 20.93 -14.08
CA ARG A 162 18.83 20.94 -15.09
C ARG A 162 19.53 19.58 -15.20
N VAL A 163 19.97 19.04 -14.05
CA VAL A 163 20.62 17.73 -14.00
C VAL A 163 19.67 16.61 -14.47
N THR A 164 18.39 16.69 -14.10
CA THR A 164 17.39 15.70 -14.53
C THR A 164 17.16 15.77 -16.04
N LYS A 165 17.01 16.96 -16.60
CA LYS A 165 16.83 17.16 -18.04
C LYS A 165 17.96 16.54 -18.84
N GLU A 166 19.23 16.83 -18.48
CA GLU A 166 20.41 16.25 -19.13
C GLU A 166 20.41 14.70 -19.06
N ARG A 167 20.04 14.14 -17.92
CA ARG A 167 19.95 12.68 -17.75
C ARG A 167 18.81 12.08 -18.59
N CYS A 168 17.64 12.72 -18.61
CA CYS A 168 16.51 12.27 -19.42
C CYS A 168 16.86 12.29 -20.92
N GLN A 169 17.49 13.35 -21.40
CA GLN A 169 17.92 13.45 -22.81
C GLN A 169 18.92 12.36 -23.18
N ARG A 170 19.86 12.05 -22.28
CA ARG A 170 20.81 10.95 -22.49
C ARG A 170 20.10 9.60 -22.56
N LEU A 171 19.22 9.30 -21.59
CA LEU A 171 18.49 8.03 -21.56
C LEU A 171 17.54 7.88 -22.74
N LYS A 172 16.89 8.96 -23.17
CA LYS A 172 16.02 8.94 -24.35
C LYS A 172 16.79 8.64 -25.64
N LYS A 173 18.02 9.13 -25.73
CA LYS A 173 18.92 8.83 -26.85
C LYS A 173 19.42 7.39 -26.84
N GLU A 174 19.67 6.84 -25.65
CA GLU A 174 20.17 5.48 -25.46
C GLU A 174 19.04 4.45 -25.59
N TYR A 175 17.83 4.76 -25.08
CA TYR A 175 16.66 3.87 -25.06
C TYR A 175 15.43 4.54 -25.71
N PRO A 176 15.45 4.89 -27.01
CA PRO A 176 14.45 5.74 -27.67
C PRO A 176 13.04 5.17 -27.68
N SER A 177 12.89 3.85 -27.60
CA SER A 177 11.58 3.14 -27.58
C SER A 177 11.08 2.79 -26.17
N LEU A 178 11.94 2.87 -25.15
CA LEU A 178 11.64 2.43 -23.80
C LEU A 178 11.59 3.56 -22.79
N PHE A 179 12.29 4.67 -23.05
CA PHE A 179 12.36 5.81 -22.14
C PHE A 179 11.74 7.05 -22.80
N ASP A 180 10.83 7.71 -22.08
CA ASP A 180 10.35 9.04 -22.47
C ASP A 180 10.20 9.94 -21.25
N ALA A 181 10.36 11.26 -21.45
CA ALA A 181 10.23 12.27 -20.41
C ALA A 181 9.45 13.47 -20.94
N ARG A 182 8.51 13.97 -20.14
CA ARG A 182 7.63 15.08 -20.50
C ARG A 182 7.51 16.11 -19.39
N LEU A 183 7.09 17.31 -19.78
CA LEU A 183 6.95 18.48 -18.92
C LEU A 183 5.49 18.92 -18.88
N PHE A 184 4.89 18.94 -17.68
CA PHE A 184 3.56 19.50 -17.47
C PHE A 184 3.62 20.97 -17.05
N ASP A 185 2.53 21.72 -17.28
CA ASP A 185 2.51 23.18 -17.25
C ASP A 185 1.84 23.77 -15.99
N HIS A 186 2.18 23.23 -14.81
CA HIS A 186 1.77 23.74 -13.50
C HIS A 186 2.73 23.28 -12.40
N GLU A 187 2.51 23.72 -11.16
CA GLU A 187 3.29 23.24 -10.00
C GLU A 187 2.93 21.78 -9.67
N ALA A 188 3.92 21.02 -9.21
CA ALA A 188 3.68 19.66 -8.75
C ALA A 188 2.91 19.64 -7.43
N VAL A 189 1.76 19.00 -7.40
CA VAL A 189 0.92 18.83 -6.20
C VAL A 189 1.05 17.43 -5.58
N GLN A 190 1.51 16.48 -6.37
CA GLN A 190 1.73 15.09 -5.96
C GLN A 190 3.03 14.55 -6.52
N ALA A 191 3.53 13.49 -5.90
CA ALA A 191 4.57 12.66 -6.48
C ALA A 191 4.11 11.21 -6.47
N LEU A 192 4.35 10.52 -7.57
CA LEU A 192 3.93 9.17 -7.83
C LEU A 192 5.09 8.37 -8.40
N VAL A 193 5.25 7.15 -7.94
CA VAL A 193 6.09 6.13 -8.57
C VAL A 193 5.23 4.89 -8.76
N GLN A 194 4.92 4.57 -10.00
CA GLN A 194 4.29 3.31 -10.37
C GLN A 194 5.36 2.35 -10.88
N ILE A 195 5.32 1.11 -10.39
CA ILE A 195 6.21 0.02 -10.81
C ILE A 195 5.31 -1.18 -11.07
N ASP A 196 5.02 -1.48 -12.33
CA ASP A 196 4.03 -2.48 -12.74
C ASP A 196 2.68 -2.30 -12.01
N ASN A 197 2.33 -3.20 -11.09
CA ASN A 197 1.10 -3.17 -10.29
C ASN A 197 1.26 -2.45 -8.93
N GLU A 198 2.40 -1.89 -8.64
CA GLU A 198 2.68 -1.19 -7.38
C GLU A 198 2.68 0.32 -7.58
N VAL A 199 1.95 1.06 -6.76
CA VAL A 199 1.84 2.52 -6.81
C VAL A 199 2.21 3.12 -5.47
N ILE A 200 3.24 3.95 -5.45
CA ILE A 200 3.67 4.69 -4.27
C ILE A 200 3.39 6.16 -4.54
N VAL A 201 2.47 6.74 -3.80
CA VAL A 201 1.97 8.10 -4.05
C VAL A 201 1.86 8.90 -2.76
N GLY A 202 2.07 10.20 -2.86
CA GLY A 202 1.87 11.12 -1.75
C GLY A 202 1.94 12.58 -2.17
N PRO A 203 1.58 13.51 -1.27
CA PRO A 203 1.49 14.93 -1.56
C PRO A 203 2.88 15.57 -1.74
N VAL A 204 2.92 16.64 -2.51
CA VAL A 204 4.05 17.58 -2.53
C VAL A 204 3.65 18.81 -1.71
N PHE A 205 4.48 19.18 -0.74
CA PHE A 205 4.27 20.36 0.07
C PHE A 205 5.27 21.45 -0.31
N PRO A 206 4.82 22.68 -0.61
CA PRO A 206 5.70 23.76 -1.08
C PRO A 206 6.87 24.07 -0.15
N ASN A 207 6.66 23.92 1.15
CA ASN A 207 7.66 24.28 2.20
C ASN A 207 8.40 23.07 2.79
N LYS A 208 8.27 21.88 2.18
CA LYS A 208 8.99 20.67 2.61
C LYS A 208 9.71 20.05 1.43
N GLU A 209 10.88 19.52 1.69
CA GLU A 209 11.53 18.63 0.73
C GLU A 209 10.69 17.37 0.54
N SER A 210 10.46 16.97 -0.71
CA SER A 210 9.59 15.82 -1.02
C SER A 210 10.06 14.52 -0.35
N LYS A 211 11.35 14.36 -0.10
CA LYS A 211 11.90 13.22 0.65
C LYS A 211 11.30 13.08 2.07
N ASN A 212 10.96 14.19 2.70
CA ASN A 212 10.43 14.25 4.08
C ASN A 212 8.89 14.21 4.13
N THR A 213 8.23 13.85 3.03
CA THR A 213 6.77 13.75 2.97
C THR A 213 6.31 12.29 3.04
N PRO A 214 5.16 12.01 3.70
CA PRO A 214 4.64 10.66 3.77
C PRO A 214 4.12 10.19 2.41
N VAL A 215 4.11 8.88 2.22
CA VAL A 215 3.53 8.23 1.05
C VAL A 215 2.73 7.00 1.44
N ILE A 216 1.78 6.67 0.59
CA ILE A 216 0.99 5.44 0.69
C ILE A 216 1.41 4.54 -0.48
N HIS A 217 1.67 3.28 -0.16
CA HIS A 217 1.90 2.24 -1.14
C HIS A 217 0.61 1.44 -1.31
N VAL A 218 0.11 1.36 -2.53
CA VAL A 218 -1.15 0.72 -2.88
C VAL A 218 -1.00 -0.13 -4.14
N SER A 219 -1.88 -1.12 -4.30
CA SER A 219 -2.01 -1.84 -5.58
C SER A 219 -2.59 -0.92 -6.65
N ALA A 220 -2.07 -0.98 -7.88
CA ALA A 220 -2.59 -0.25 -9.04
C ALA A 220 -4.06 -0.60 -9.36
N GLU A 221 -4.52 -1.80 -9.00
CA GLU A 221 -5.91 -2.24 -9.19
C GLU A 221 -6.89 -1.60 -8.19
N SER A 222 -6.40 -0.94 -7.15
CA SER A 222 -7.26 -0.31 -6.15
C SER A 222 -7.95 0.93 -6.70
N VAL A 223 -9.20 1.15 -6.27
CA VAL A 223 -9.97 2.37 -6.63
C VAL A 223 -9.20 3.64 -6.22
N PHE A 224 -8.47 3.57 -5.12
CA PHE A 224 -7.64 4.68 -4.66
C PHE A 224 -6.51 4.99 -5.65
N ALA A 225 -5.77 3.98 -6.11
CA ALA A 225 -4.66 4.17 -7.06
C ALA A 225 -5.15 4.64 -8.43
N GLN A 226 -6.31 4.15 -8.89
CA GLN A 226 -6.84 4.49 -10.22
C GLN A 226 -6.98 6.01 -10.42
N SER A 227 -7.48 6.74 -9.44
CA SER A 227 -7.61 8.20 -9.53
C SER A 227 -6.26 8.92 -9.77
N TYR A 228 -5.18 8.41 -9.18
CA TYR A 228 -3.83 8.95 -9.39
C TYR A 228 -3.23 8.52 -10.71
N LEU A 229 -3.51 7.31 -11.15
CA LEU A 229 -3.06 6.80 -12.45
C LEU A 229 -3.77 7.50 -13.60
N ASP A 230 -5.08 7.71 -13.49
CA ASP A 230 -5.86 8.47 -14.47
C ASP A 230 -5.34 9.92 -14.59
N ASN A 231 -5.02 10.54 -13.43
CA ASN A 231 -4.41 11.87 -13.44
C ASN A 231 -3.02 11.84 -14.09
N PHE A 232 -2.18 10.85 -13.79
CA PHE A 232 -0.88 10.70 -14.43
C PHE A 232 -0.99 10.59 -15.95
N GLU A 233 -1.89 9.75 -16.46
CA GLU A 233 -2.08 9.56 -17.90
C GLU A 233 -2.69 10.82 -18.56
N SER A 234 -3.59 11.52 -17.88
CA SER A 234 -4.14 12.80 -18.36
C SER A 234 -3.04 13.85 -18.51
N GLU A 235 -2.22 14.03 -17.45
CA GLU A 235 -1.08 14.94 -17.47
C GLU A 235 -0.04 14.53 -18.53
N TRP A 236 0.24 13.23 -18.63
CA TRP A 236 1.17 12.70 -19.63
C TRP A 236 0.76 13.05 -21.05
N ASN A 237 -0.53 12.93 -21.36
CA ASN A 237 -1.05 13.20 -22.70
C ASN A 237 -1.08 14.69 -23.03
N ALA A 238 -1.21 15.56 -22.04
CA ALA A 238 -1.18 17.02 -22.20
C ALA A 238 0.24 17.61 -22.16
N ALA A 239 1.21 16.88 -21.62
CA ALA A 239 2.57 17.36 -21.37
C ALA A 239 3.42 17.45 -22.65
N ALA A 240 4.28 18.48 -22.71
CA ALA A 240 5.24 18.67 -23.78
C ALA A 240 6.47 17.75 -23.62
N PRO A 241 7.12 17.31 -24.72
CA PRO A 241 8.38 16.60 -24.64
C PRO A 241 9.46 17.40 -23.92
N ILE A 242 10.32 16.74 -23.13
CA ILE A 242 11.39 17.41 -22.36
C ILE A 242 12.43 18.13 -23.25
N ASP A 243 12.51 17.75 -24.52
CA ASP A 243 13.44 18.32 -25.48
C ASP A 243 12.97 19.69 -26.02
N GLU A 244 11.71 20.08 -25.78
CA GLU A 244 11.13 21.35 -26.28
C GLU A 244 11.40 22.54 -25.34
N GLU A 245 11.94 22.37 -24.16
CA GLU A 245 12.34 23.41 -23.22
C GLU A 245 13.87 23.54 -23.17
#